data_06b1c31daa273af21cdfa98ce12af1e1
#
_entry.id   06b1c31daa273af21cdfa98ce12af1e1
#
_cell.length_a   1.000
_cell.length_b   1.000
_cell.length_c   1.000
_cell.angle_alpha   90.00
_cell.angle_beta   90.00
_cell.angle_gamma   90.00
#
_symmetry.space_group_name_H-M   'P 1'
#
loop_
_entity.id
_entity.type
_entity.pdbx_description
1 polymer ?
#
loop_
_entity_poly.entity_id
_entity_poly.type
_entity_poly.pdbx_seq_one_letter_code
_entity_poly.pdbx_strand_id
1 'polypeptide(L)'
;MKAVVTRVRSASIVVYDSVVGSIPDSDVGGLLVLIGVATGDTSATARAMSEKLARLRIFEGSTADGRPTEVSALDVNAPMLVVSQFTLMGDTSHGRRPSWSAAAKPAEAEPIFNTCVEELRDRGLSVDTGVFGAYMAVESVNDGPFTVLVDIPSEDRS
;
A
#
# COMPACT_ATOMS: atom_id res chain seq x y z
N MET A 1 -3.51 10.44 4.26
CA MET A 1 -2.62 9.37 3.72
C MET A 1 -2.91 9.13 2.26
N LYS A 2 -1.90 8.78 1.48
CA LYS A 2 -2.08 8.36 0.09
C LYS A 2 -1.44 7.00 -0.15
N ALA A 3 -2.04 6.19 -1.02
CA ALA A 3 -1.43 4.95 -1.45
C ALA A 3 -1.51 4.78 -2.98
N VAL A 4 -0.49 4.16 -3.54
CA VAL A 4 -0.54 3.56 -4.88
C VAL A 4 -0.64 2.07 -4.66
N VAL A 5 -1.70 1.47 -5.18
CA VAL A 5 -2.01 0.05 -5.05
C VAL A 5 -1.93 -0.59 -6.42
N THR A 6 -1.04 -1.54 -6.58
CA THR A 6 -0.86 -2.29 -7.83
C THR A 6 -1.12 -3.77 -7.57
N ARG A 7 -2.03 -4.39 -8.34
CA ARG A 7 -2.16 -5.84 -8.37
C ARG A 7 -0.95 -6.42 -9.11
N VAL A 8 -0.28 -7.37 -8.48
CA VAL A 8 0.95 -7.97 -9.00
C VAL A 8 0.88 -9.49 -8.96
N ARG A 9 1.57 -10.16 -9.88
CA ARG A 9 1.81 -11.61 -9.82
C ARG A 9 2.86 -11.94 -8.78
N SER A 10 3.89 -11.11 -8.72
CA SER A 10 4.97 -11.21 -7.76
C SER A 10 5.58 -9.84 -7.49
N ALA A 11 6.19 -9.67 -6.32
CA ALA A 11 6.99 -8.51 -5.99
C ALA A 11 8.06 -8.86 -4.96
N SER A 12 9.15 -8.10 -4.93
CA SER A 12 10.19 -8.21 -3.90
C SER A 12 10.81 -6.86 -3.59
N ILE A 13 11.33 -6.73 -2.38
CA ILE A 13 12.09 -5.56 -1.93
C ILE A 13 13.48 -6.01 -1.55
N VAL A 14 14.47 -5.36 -2.14
CA VAL A 14 15.89 -5.62 -1.86
C VAL A 14 16.48 -4.41 -1.13
N VAL A 15 17.15 -4.67 -0.01
CA VAL A 15 17.92 -3.71 0.78
C VAL A 15 19.29 -4.32 1.04
N TYR A 16 20.38 -3.62 0.66
CA TYR A 16 21.76 -4.11 0.79
C TYR A 16 21.94 -5.56 0.28
N ASP A 17 21.51 -5.81 -0.96
CA ASP A 17 21.58 -7.11 -1.64
C ASP A 17 20.80 -8.26 -0.97
N SER A 18 19.92 -7.95 -0.01
CA SER A 18 19.07 -8.92 0.67
C SER A 18 17.60 -8.66 0.42
N VAL A 19 16.84 -9.69 0.10
CA VAL A 19 15.37 -9.62 0.03
C VAL A 19 14.82 -9.50 1.46
N VAL A 20 14.10 -8.42 1.74
CA VAL A 20 13.54 -8.12 3.06
C VAL A 20 12.02 -8.33 3.13
N GLY A 21 11.35 -8.40 2.00
CA GLY A 21 9.91 -8.67 1.91
C GLY A 21 9.56 -9.09 0.48
N SER A 22 8.52 -9.93 0.32
CA SER A 22 8.14 -10.43 -0.99
C SER A 22 6.69 -10.89 -1.09
N ILE A 23 6.17 -10.88 -2.30
CA ILE A 23 4.98 -11.62 -2.74
C ILE A 23 5.49 -12.67 -3.72
N PRO A 24 5.39 -13.98 -3.41
CA PRO A 24 5.81 -15.04 -4.32
C PRO A 24 4.92 -15.09 -5.56
N ASP A 25 5.47 -15.53 -6.69
CA ASP A 25 4.68 -15.74 -7.91
C ASP A 25 3.62 -16.82 -7.67
N SER A 26 2.36 -16.47 -7.92
CA SER A 26 1.22 -17.36 -7.75
C SER A 26 0.05 -16.92 -8.63
N ASP A 27 -0.91 -17.81 -8.82
CA ASP A 27 -2.12 -17.51 -9.61
C ASP A 27 -2.98 -16.41 -8.97
N VAL A 28 -2.98 -16.31 -7.65
CA VAL A 28 -3.69 -15.26 -6.92
C VAL A 28 -2.92 -13.94 -6.99
N GLY A 29 -1.57 -14.02 -7.00
CA GLY A 29 -0.73 -12.82 -6.88
C GLY A 29 -0.89 -12.12 -5.53
N GLY A 30 -0.84 -10.79 -5.55
CA GLY A 30 -1.00 -9.97 -4.35
C GLY A 30 -1.09 -8.49 -4.66
N LEU A 31 -0.97 -7.66 -3.62
CA LEU A 31 -0.95 -6.21 -3.75
C LEU A 31 0.40 -5.63 -3.33
N LEU A 32 1.07 -4.97 -4.27
CA LEU A 32 2.15 -4.04 -3.94
C LEU A 32 1.52 -2.69 -3.59
N VAL A 33 1.77 -2.21 -2.38
CA VAL A 33 1.17 -1.00 -1.84
C VAL A 33 2.26 -0.02 -1.40
N LEU A 34 2.37 1.10 -2.10
CA LEU A 34 3.24 2.21 -1.68
C LEU A 34 2.40 3.20 -0.87
N ILE A 35 2.80 3.53 0.37
CA ILE A 35 2.05 4.40 1.27
C ILE A 35 2.86 5.63 1.63
N GLY A 36 2.27 6.81 1.40
CA GLY A 36 2.76 8.09 1.89
C GLY A 36 1.91 8.59 3.06
N VAL A 37 2.59 9.02 4.12
CA VAL A 37 1.96 9.65 5.28
C VAL A 37 2.13 11.17 5.16
N ALA A 38 1.02 11.90 5.29
CA ALA A 38 1.00 13.36 5.25
C ALA A 38 1.09 13.97 6.65
N THR A 39 1.54 15.21 6.73
CA THR A 39 1.37 16.02 7.94
C THR A 39 -0.10 16.08 8.33
N GLY A 40 -0.43 15.85 9.59
CA GLY A 40 -1.80 15.81 10.11
C GLY A 40 -2.50 14.46 10.00
N ASP A 41 -1.87 13.44 9.39
CA ASP A 41 -2.38 12.07 9.47
C ASP A 41 -2.24 11.51 10.89
N THR A 42 -3.14 10.62 11.27
CA THR A 42 -3.23 10.03 12.61
C THR A 42 -3.40 8.52 12.53
N SER A 43 -3.43 7.83 13.67
CA SER A 43 -3.80 6.42 13.73
C SER A 43 -5.22 6.16 13.19
N ALA A 44 -6.13 7.14 13.23
CA ALA A 44 -7.45 7.01 12.62
C ALA A 44 -7.37 6.97 11.09
N THR A 45 -6.55 7.84 10.48
CA THR A 45 -6.26 7.80 9.03
C THR A 45 -5.59 6.48 8.62
N ALA A 46 -4.69 5.94 9.45
CA ALA A 46 -4.04 4.65 9.20
C ALA A 46 -5.05 3.50 9.22
N ARG A 47 -5.97 3.47 10.19
CA ARG A 47 -7.07 2.48 10.26
C ARG A 47 -8.01 2.57 9.07
N ALA A 48 -8.39 3.79 8.67
CA ALA A 48 -9.22 3.99 7.47
C ALA A 48 -8.52 3.53 6.19
N MET A 49 -7.20 3.77 6.06
CA MET A 49 -6.40 3.28 4.95
C MET A 49 -6.36 1.75 4.93
N SER A 50 -6.06 1.11 6.06
CA SER A 50 -6.01 -0.35 6.14
C SER A 50 -7.34 -1.01 5.79
N GLU A 51 -8.47 -0.46 6.26
CA GLU A 51 -9.81 -0.93 5.92
C GLU A 51 -10.07 -0.82 4.41
N LYS A 52 -9.71 0.33 3.81
CA LYS A 52 -9.86 0.54 2.37
C LYS A 52 -9.02 -0.44 1.56
N LEU A 53 -7.74 -0.63 1.92
CA LEU A 53 -6.83 -1.54 1.24
C LEU A 53 -7.30 -3.00 1.31
N ALA A 54 -7.70 -3.45 2.50
CA ALA A 54 -8.15 -4.82 2.73
C ALA A 54 -9.41 -5.19 1.94
N ARG A 55 -10.31 -4.22 1.73
CA ARG A 55 -11.61 -4.41 1.08
C ARG A 55 -11.67 -3.90 -0.36
N LEU A 56 -10.59 -3.41 -0.91
CA LEU A 56 -10.55 -2.94 -2.30
C LEU A 56 -10.77 -4.12 -3.25
N ARG A 57 -11.82 -4.05 -4.07
CA ARG A 57 -12.26 -5.14 -4.94
C ARG A 57 -11.58 -5.03 -6.29
N ILE A 58 -10.43 -5.66 -6.43
CA ILE A 58 -9.58 -5.64 -7.63
C ILE A 58 -8.98 -7.02 -7.96
N PHE A 59 -9.47 -8.08 -7.32
CA PHE A 59 -9.15 -9.45 -7.69
C PHE A 59 -10.33 -10.08 -8.42
N GLU A 60 -10.04 -11.07 -9.25
CA GLU A 60 -11.08 -11.86 -9.91
C GLU A 60 -11.71 -12.84 -8.94
N GLY A 61 -13.01 -12.97 -9.01
CA GLY A 61 -13.79 -13.89 -8.20
C GLY A 61 -15.11 -14.26 -8.85
N SER A 62 -15.96 -14.94 -8.11
CA SER A 62 -17.28 -15.33 -8.57
C SER A 62 -18.31 -15.07 -7.48
N THR A 63 -19.52 -14.69 -7.90
CA THR A 63 -20.70 -14.64 -7.04
C THR A 63 -21.17 -16.07 -6.67
N ALA A 64 -22.06 -16.20 -5.70
CA ALA A 64 -22.60 -17.49 -5.26
C ALA A 64 -23.31 -18.28 -6.39
N ASP A 65 -23.81 -17.58 -7.42
CA ASP A 65 -24.41 -18.18 -8.62
C ASP A 65 -23.42 -18.35 -9.80
N GLY A 66 -22.10 -18.21 -9.51
CA GLY A 66 -21.02 -18.50 -10.47
C GLY A 66 -20.73 -17.38 -11.48
N ARG A 67 -21.32 -16.19 -11.34
CA ARG A 67 -21.03 -15.07 -12.24
C ARG A 67 -19.70 -14.40 -11.88
N PRO A 68 -18.89 -14.00 -12.88
CA PRO A 68 -17.67 -13.24 -12.63
C PRO A 68 -17.94 -11.95 -11.84
N THR A 69 -17.09 -11.65 -10.89
CA THR A 69 -17.15 -10.41 -10.10
C THR A 69 -15.76 -10.06 -9.58
N GLU A 70 -15.55 -8.81 -9.19
CA GLU A 70 -14.36 -8.43 -8.45
C GLU A 70 -14.56 -8.68 -6.96
N VAL A 71 -13.50 -9.16 -6.32
CA VAL A 71 -13.41 -9.46 -4.89
C VAL A 71 -12.21 -8.76 -4.27
N SER A 72 -12.16 -8.71 -2.94
CA SER A 72 -11.09 -8.05 -2.20
C SER A 72 -9.93 -8.98 -1.87
N ALA A 73 -8.81 -8.41 -1.40
CA ALA A 73 -7.69 -9.20 -0.90
C ALA A 73 -8.10 -10.09 0.29
N LEU A 74 -9.01 -9.64 1.15
CA LEU A 74 -9.56 -10.46 2.23
C LEU A 74 -10.33 -11.67 1.73
N ASP A 75 -11.11 -11.51 0.65
CA ASP A 75 -11.94 -12.59 0.12
C ASP A 75 -11.10 -13.74 -0.47
N VAL A 76 -9.94 -13.42 -1.06
CA VAL A 76 -9.04 -14.41 -1.69
C VAL A 76 -7.77 -14.66 -0.88
N ASN A 77 -7.66 -14.07 0.31
CA ASN A 77 -6.48 -14.14 1.18
C ASN A 77 -5.17 -13.80 0.44
N ALA A 78 -5.21 -12.75 -0.38
CA ALA A 78 -4.06 -12.31 -1.15
C ALA A 78 -3.02 -11.61 -0.26
N PRO A 79 -1.72 -11.94 -0.39
CA PRO A 79 -0.66 -11.26 0.36
C PRO A 79 -0.48 -9.81 -0.07
N MET A 80 0.06 -9.00 0.83
CA MET A 80 0.42 -7.61 0.57
C MET A 80 1.90 -7.37 0.84
N LEU A 81 2.53 -6.57 -0.02
CA LEU A 81 3.86 -6.01 0.19
C LEU A 81 3.70 -4.49 0.36
N VAL A 82 3.84 -4.00 1.59
CA VAL A 82 3.55 -2.63 1.95
C VAL A 82 4.83 -1.85 2.19
N VAL A 83 4.99 -0.75 1.46
CA VAL A 83 6.22 0.06 1.43
C VAL A 83 5.92 1.50 1.81
N SER A 84 6.71 2.06 2.72
CA SER A 84 6.67 3.49 3.01
C SER A 84 7.26 4.30 1.85
N GLN A 85 6.50 5.28 1.34
CA GLN A 85 6.85 6.08 0.16
C GLN A 85 6.43 7.55 0.38
N PHE A 86 7.25 8.34 1.08
CA PHE A 86 6.95 9.74 1.38
C PHE A 86 6.80 10.61 0.12
N THR A 87 7.43 10.21 -0.98
CA THR A 87 7.38 10.93 -2.26
C THR A 87 6.00 10.98 -2.88
N LEU A 88 5.04 10.17 -2.42
CA LEU A 88 3.62 10.29 -2.80
C LEU A 88 2.98 11.60 -2.30
N MET A 89 3.63 12.28 -1.34
CA MET A 89 3.21 13.60 -0.84
C MET A 89 3.84 14.74 -1.65
N GLY A 90 4.60 14.44 -2.70
CA GLY A 90 5.26 15.42 -3.55
C GLY A 90 4.26 16.32 -4.29
N ASP A 91 4.41 17.63 -4.11
CA ASP A 91 3.70 18.63 -4.91
C ASP A 91 4.54 18.97 -6.16
N THR A 92 3.99 18.73 -7.32
CA THR A 92 4.59 18.99 -8.63
C THR A 92 3.89 20.11 -9.39
N SER A 93 2.97 20.83 -8.76
CA SER A 93 2.16 21.88 -9.39
C SER A 93 3.00 23.12 -9.76
N HIS A 94 4.15 23.32 -9.10
CA HIS A 94 5.01 24.48 -9.29
C HIS A 94 6.44 24.07 -9.68
N GLY A 95 6.87 24.47 -10.87
CA GLY A 95 8.25 24.26 -11.33
C GLY A 95 8.59 22.81 -11.65
N ARG A 96 9.90 22.49 -11.67
CA ARG A 96 10.40 21.15 -12.07
C ARG A 96 10.91 20.32 -10.89
N ARG A 97 10.95 20.90 -9.69
CA ARG A 97 11.39 20.21 -8.45
C ARG A 97 10.17 19.96 -7.59
N PRO A 98 9.85 18.70 -7.25
CA PRO A 98 8.78 18.42 -6.31
C PRO A 98 9.05 19.04 -4.94
N SER A 99 8.02 19.53 -4.28
CA SER A 99 8.06 19.93 -2.88
C SER A 99 7.54 18.81 -1.99
N TRP A 100 8.22 18.54 -0.91
CA TRP A 100 7.88 17.47 0.05
C TRP A 100 7.25 18.04 1.34
N SER A 101 6.84 19.29 1.35
CA SER A 101 6.32 19.98 2.55
C SER A 101 5.06 19.34 3.14
N ALA A 102 4.30 18.61 2.33
CA ALA A 102 3.11 17.89 2.79
C ALA A 102 3.42 16.52 3.41
N ALA A 103 4.63 16.01 3.30
CA ALA A 103 5.02 14.74 3.92
C ALA A 103 5.21 14.92 5.43
N ALA A 104 4.71 13.96 6.23
CA ALA A 104 5.03 13.88 7.64
C ALA A 104 6.52 13.61 7.86
N LYS A 105 7.08 14.13 8.94
CA LYS A 105 8.46 13.84 9.32
C LYS A 105 8.62 12.34 9.66
N PRO A 106 9.81 11.75 9.46
CA PRO A 106 10.02 10.31 9.71
C PRO A 106 9.53 9.85 11.08
N ALA A 107 9.82 10.58 12.15
CA ALA A 107 9.42 10.24 13.51
C ALA A 107 7.89 10.22 13.73
N GLU A 108 7.12 10.97 12.92
CA GLU A 108 5.65 10.98 12.94
C GLU A 108 5.08 9.94 11.97
N ALA A 109 5.72 9.79 10.81
CA ALA A 109 5.23 8.93 9.74
C ALA A 109 5.36 7.44 10.07
N GLU A 110 6.48 7.02 10.68
CA GLU A 110 6.78 5.62 10.96
C GLU A 110 5.75 4.96 11.88
N PRO A 111 5.35 5.53 13.03
CA PRO A 111 4.30 4.95 13.88
C PRO A 111 2.95 4.83 13.16
N ILE A 112 2.57 5.83 12.34
CA ILE A 112 1.31 5.83 11.59
C ILE A 112 1.34 4.76 10.49
N PHE A 113 2.46 4.63 9.78
CA PHE A 113 2.68 3.57 8.80
C PHE A 113 2.59 2.19 9.45
N ASN A 114 3.26 1.99 10.58
CA ASN A 114 3.25 0.72 11.33
C ASN A 114 1.83 0.38 11.80
N THR A 115 1.06 1.35 12.31
CA THR A 115 -0.35 1.14 12.65
C THR A 115 -1.15 0.61 11.46
N CYS A 116 -0.95 1.15 10.26
CA CYS A 116 -1.64 0.65 9.06
C CYS A 116 -1.27 -0.80 8.74
N VAL A 117 0.00 -1.16 8.86
CA VAL A 117 0.50 -2.54 8.64
C VAL A 117 -0.08 -3.52 9.67
N GLU A 118 -0.06 -3.15 10.94
CA GLU A 118 -0.60 -3.97 12.03
C GLU A 118 -2.10 -4.22 11.86
N GLU A 119 -2.88 -3.19 11.53
CA GLU A 119 -4.31 -3.29 11.26
C GLU A 119 -4.63 -4.22 10.06
N LEU A 120 -3.78 -4.26 9.04
CA LEU A 120 -3.91 -5.23 7.92
C LEU A 120 -3.65 -6.66 8.39
N ARG A 121 -2.62 -6.88 9.22
CA ARG A 121 -2.30 -8.18 9.82
C ARG A 121 -3.38 -8.66 10.77
N ASP A 122 -3.93 -7.79 11.60
CA ASP A 122 -5.03 -8.09 12.53
C ASP A 122 -6.31 -8.51 11.82
N ARG A 123 -6.49 -8.11 10.56
CA ARG A 123 -7.57 -8.57 9.67
C ARG A 123 -7.30 -9.96 9.07
N GLY A 124 -6.15 -10.57 9.36
CA GLY A 124 -5.77 -11.90 8.86
C GLY A 124 -5.00 -11.91 7.55
N LEU A 125 -4.61 -10.75 7.01
CA LEU A 125 -3.81 -10.69 5.79
C LEU A 125 -2.33 -10.98 6.09
N SER A 126 -1.68 -11.69 5.15
CA SER A 126 -0.22 -11.82 5.13
C SER A 126 0.39 -10.53 4.60
N VAL A 127 1.18 -9.83 5.43
CA VAL A 127 1.76 -8.55 5.08
C VAL A 127 3.26 -8.55 5.33
N ASP A 128 4.02 -8.46 4.25
CA ASP A 128 5.45 -8.14 4.27
C ASP A 128 5.66 -6.64 4.10
N THR A 129 6.80 -6.14 4.59
CA THR A 129 7.17 -4.72 4.48
C THR A 129 8.61 -4.56 4.01
N GLY A 130 8.93 -3.37 3.52
CA GLY A 130 10.32 -2.92 3.41
C GLY A 130 10.91 -2.46 4.74
N VAL A 131 12.05 -1.79 4.64
CA VAL A 131 12.72 -1.15 5.79
C VAL A 131 12.46 0.35 5.72
N PHE A 132 11.81 0.89 6.75
CA PHE A 132 11.47 2.32 6.81
C PHE A 132 12.73 3.19 6.70
N GLY A 133 12.70 4.16 5.79
CA GLY A 133 13.81 5.10 5.57
C GLY A 133 15.04 4.54 4.83
N ALA A 134 15.04 3.26 4.46
CA ALA A 134 16.13 2.68 3.68
C ALA A 134 16.00 2.96 2.18
N TYR A 135 17.11 2.85 1.44
CA TYR A 135 17.09 2.72 -0.01
C TYR A 135 16.63 1.32 -0.37
N MET A 136 15.55 1.23 -1.12
CA MET A 136 14.93 -0.05 -1.50
C MET A 136 14.85 -0.17 -3.02
N ALA A 137 15.32 -1.28 -3.58
CA ALA A 137 14.97 -1.69 -4.92
C ALA A 137 13.67 -2.51 -4.84
N VAL A 138 12.64 -2.09 -5.57
CA VAL A 138 11.36 -2.79 -5.64
C VAL A 138 11.21 -3.39 -7.02
N GLU A 139 11.17 -4.70 -7.08
CA GLU A 139 10.89 -5.45 -8.31
C GLU A 139 9.46 -5.96 -8.27
N SER A 140 8.75 -5.92 -9.40
CA SER A 140 7.38 -6.43 -9.46
C SER A 140 7.00 -6.84 -10.87
N VAL A 141 6.13 -7.84 -10.96
CA VAL A 141 5.42 -8.22 -12.18
C VAL A 141 3.97 -7.76 -12.04
N ASN A 142 3.64 -6.67 -12.74
CA ASN A 142 2.30 -6.09 -12.71
C ASN A 142 1.28 -7.06 -13.34
N ASP A 143 0.18 -7.29 -12.64
CA ASP A 143 -0.98 -8.03 -13.15
C ASP A 143 -2.10 -7.01 -13.44
N GLY A 144 -2.04 -6.47 -14.66
CA GLY A 144 -2.93 -5.38 -15.07
C GLY A 144 -4.42 -5.79 -15.12
N PRO A 145 -5.33 -4.82 -15.26
CA PRO A 145 -5.06 -3.38 -15.40
C PRO A 145 -5.01 -2.61 -14.06
N PHE A 146 -5.15 -3.29 -12.91
CA PHE A 146 -5.39 -2.64 -11.63
C PHE A 146 -4.11 -2.03 -11.03
N THR A 147 -3.95 -0.73 -11.29
CA THR A 147 -3.11 0.19 -10.51
C THR A 147 -3.97 1.39 -10.16
N VAL A 148 -4.23 1.59 -8.87
CA VAL A 148 -5.17 2.60 -8.40
C VAL A 148 -4.55 3.48 -7.32
N LEU A 149 -5.05 4.72 -7.24
CA LEU A 149 -4.70 5.66 -6.20
C LEU A 149 -5.78 5.61 -5.11
N VAL A 150 -5.35 5.54 -3.84
CA VAL A 150 -6.22 5.65 -2.68
C VAL A 150 -5.80 6.88 -1.89
N ASP A 151 -6.73 7.79 -1.63
CA ASP A 151 -6.50 8.98 -0.81
C ASP A 151 -7.47 8.96 0.38
N ILE A 152 -6.93 8.97 1.58
CA ILE A 152 -7.66 9.13 2.84
C ILE A 152 -7.29 10.52 3.38
N PRO A 153 -8.18 11.52 3.30
CA PRO A 153 -7.90 12.83 3.86
C PRO A 153 -7.74 12.76 5.38
N SER A 154 -6.87 13.59 5.94
CA SER A 154 -6.86 13.84 7.38
C SER A 154 -8.09 14.65 7.76
N GLU A 155 -8.55 14.54 9.03
CA GLU A 155 -9.72 15.30 9.53
C GLU A 155 -9.57 16.80 9.30
N ASP A 156 -8.35 17.33 9.34
CA ASP A 156 -8.06 18.76 9.10
C ASP A 156 -8.12 19.18 7.61
N ARG A 157 -8.31 18.23 6.69
CA ARG A 157 -8.37 18.48 5.23
C ARG A 157 -9.73 18.18 4.59
N SER A 158 -10.75 17.99 5.43
CA SER A 158 -12.14 17.77 4.98
C SER A 158 -12.91 19.07 4.72
#